data_c059006d365d944e920bd99592085b0a
#
_entry.id   c059006d365d944e920bd99592085b0a
#
_cell.length_a   1.000
_cell.length_b   1.000
_cell.length_c   1.000
_cell.angle_alpha   90.00
_cell.angle_beta   90.00
_cell.angle_gamma   90.00
#
_symmetry.space_group_name_H-M   'P 1'
#
loop_
_entity.id
_entity.type
_entity.pdbx_description
1 polymer ?
#
loop_
_entity_poly.entity_id
_entity_poly.type
_entity_poly.pdbx_seq_one_letter_code
_entity_poly.pdbx_strand_id
1 'polypeptide(L)'
;VSEAWIGQSLEEAGLRDDFILATKCRALTKADMEAEIATSLKNLRTDHIELFQFHNPSLDGLKTILAPGGAMEALLEAKARGIVGHIGITAHLAAVFEAALDIPEIETIMFPYNIVEQQGRELIDRCAAAGKGFIDMKPLAGGAIEDGRLALRYVLSNPAVTVSIPGMATVEELNANVAGAANTAPLT
;
A
#
# COMPACT_ATOMS: atom_id res chain seq x y z
N VAL A 1 10.01 -5.49 -12.72
CA VAL A 1 9.92 -4.59 -13.89
C VAL A 1 9.49 -3.20 -13.46
N SER A 2 8.38 -3.01 -12.73
CA SER A 2 7.87 -1.69 -12.32
C SER A 2 8.86 -0.90 -11.47
N GLU A 3 9.47 -1.52 -10.47
CA GLU A 3 10.47 -0.88 -9.61
C GLU A 3 11.65 -0.30 -10.42
N ALA A 4 12.14 -1.06 -11.40
CA ALA A 4 13.27 -0.62 -12.23
C ALA A 4 12.94 0.61 -13.09
N TRP A 5 11.71 0.68 -13.60
CA TRP A 5 11.25 1.85 -14.36
C TRP A 5 11.02 3.06 -13.47
N ILE A 6 10.42 2.85 -12.30
CA ILE A 6 10.22 3.93 -11.31
C ILE A 6 11.58 4.47 -10.86
N GLY A 7 12.50 3.59 -10.47
CA GLY A 7 13.84 3.98 -10.02
C GLY A 7 14.60 4.77 -11.10
N GLN A 8 14.58 4.28 -12.35
CA GLN A 8 15.19 5.00 -13.47
C GLN A 8 14.55 6.38 -13.68
N SER A 9 13.22 6.46 -13.72
CA SER A 9 12.52 7.72 -13.99
C SER A 9 12.76 8.75 -12.88
N LEU A 10 12.76 8.34 -11.61
CA LEU A 10 13.01 9.26 -10.50
C LEU A 10 14.47 9.73 -10.46
N GLU A 11 15.43 8.85 -10.76
CA GLU A 11 16.84 9.22 -10.86
C GLU A 11 17.09 10.22 -12.00
N GLU A 12 16.57 9.92 -13.21
CA GLU A 12 16.72 10.80 -14.39
C GLU A 12 16.05 12.17 -14.18
N ALA A 13 14.94 12.21 -13.43
CA ALA A 13 14.24 13.46 -13.12
C ALA A 13 14.84 14.22 -11.91
N GLY A 14 15.67 13.57 -11.09
CA GLY A 14 16.19 14.14 -9.84
C GLY A 14 15.11 14.34 -8.77
N LEU A 15 14.07 13.50 -8.77
CA LEU A 15 12.87 13.66 -7.93
C LEU A 15 12.74 12.58 -6.83
N ARG A 16 13.82 11.82 -6.56
CA ARG A 16 13.72 10.71 -5.58
C ARG A 16 13.17 11.15 -4.22
N ASP A 17 13.65 12.26 -3.71
CA ASP A 17 13.30 12.77 -2.38
C ASP A 17 11.92 13.46 -2.32
N ASP A 18 11.31 13.73 -3.47
CA ASP A 18 9.97 14.30 -3.57
C ASP A 18 8.88 13.22 -3.55
N PHE A 19 9.25 11.93 -3.60
CA PHE A 19 8.32 10.80 -3.69
C PHE A 19 8.42 9.88 -2.49
N ILE A 20 7.25 9.48 -1.97
CA ILE A 20 7.11 8.38 -1.02
C ILE A 20 7.06 7.08 -1.83
N LEU A 21 8.12 6.28 -1.76
CA LEU A 21 8.16 4.99 -2.44
C LEU A 21 7.53 3.90 -1.58
N ALA A 22 6.58 3.18 -2.18
CA ALA A 22 5.97 2.01 -1.58
C ALA A 22 6.21 0.79 -2.47
N THR A 23 6.72 -0.29 -1.89
CA THR A 23 6.85 -1.58 -2.58
C THR A 23 6.33 -2.73 -1.72
N LYS A 24 6.29 -3.92 -2.30
CA LYS A 24 5.76 -5.12 -1.63
C LYS A 24 6.33 -6.40 -2.22
N CYS A 25 6.45 -7.43 -1.37
CA CYS A 25 6.85 -8.77 -1.80
C CYS A 25 6.06 -9.86 -1.07
N ARG A 26 6.27 -11.11 -1.48
CA ARG A 26 5.60 -12.30 -0.92
C ARG A 26 6.50 -13.14 -0.02
N ALA A 27 7.63 -12.62 0.40
CA ALA A 27 8.54 -13.31 1.30
C ALA A 27 7.84 -13.66 2.62
N LEU A 28 8.04 -14.89 3.09
CA LEU A 28 7.52 -15.36 4.36
C LEU A 28 8.64 -15.58 5.39
N THR A 29 9.86 -15.83 4.93
CA THR A 29 11.03 -16.04 5.79
C THR A 29 11.92 -14.81 5.86
N LYS A 30 12.72 -14.73 6.92
CA LYS A 30 13.69 -13.64 7.11
C LYS A 30 14.66 -13.55 5.93
N ALA A 31 15.25 -14.67 5.53
CA ALA A 31 16.25 -14.69 4.45
C ALA A 31 15.68 -14.26 3.10
N ASP A 32 14.45 -14.69 2.77
CA ASP A 32 13.80 -14.27 1.54
C ASP A 32 13.49 -12.77 1.56
N MET A 33 13.04 -12.24 2.70
CA MET A 33 12.73 -10.82 2.85
C MET A 33 14.00 -9.95 2.74
N GLU A 34 15.12 -10.37 3.32
CA GLU A 34 16.41 -9.69 3.17
C GLU A 34 16.82 -9.59 1.69
N ALA A 35 16.65 -10.68 0.94
CA ALA A 35 16.95 -10.72 -0.49
C ALA A 35 16.00 -9.81 -1.30
N GLU A 36 14.72 -9.79 -0.97
CA GLU A 36 13.72 -8.91 -1.61
C GLU A 36 14.00 -7.43 -1.31
N ILE A 37 14.35 -7.06 -0.08
CA ILE A 37 14.74 -5.68 0.26
C ILE A 37 15.94 -5.25 -0.58
N ALA A 38 16.99 -6.05 -0.64
CA ALA A 38 18.18 -5.75 -1.45
C ALA A 38 17.85 -5.60 -2.94
N THR A 39 16.95 -6.45 -3.45
CA THR A 39 16.50 -6.40 -4.85
C THR A 39 15.69 -5.14 -5.13
N SER A 40 14.77 -4.78 -4.24
CA SER A 40 13.94 -3.57 -4.37
C SER A 40 14.78 -2.29 -4.33
N LEU A 41 15.74 -2.18 -3.39
CA LEU A 41 16.67 -1.05 -3.33
C LEU A 41 17.47 -0.89 -4.63
N LYS A 42 18.00 -1.99 -5.15
CA LYS A 42 18.73 -1.99 -6.42
C LYS A 42 17.86 -1.55 -7.59
N ASN A 43 16.65 -2.08 -7.70
CA ASN A 43 15.72 -1.76 -8.79
C ASN A 43 15.24 -0.31 -8.72
N LEU A 44 14.90 0.15 -7.53
CA LEU A 44 14.43 1.51 -7.27
C LEU A 44 15.57 2.55 -7.28
N ARG A 45 16.84 2.10 -7.35
CA ARG A 45 18.04 2.95 -7.36
C ARG A 45 18.09 3.91 -6.18
N THR A 46 17.81 3.38 -4.99
CA THR A 46 17.73 4.15 -3.74
C THR A 46 18.36 3.37 -2.60
N ASP A 47 18.70 4.04 -1.53
CA ASP A 47 19.21 3.45 -0.29
C ASP A 47 18.13 3.26 0.78
N HIS A 48 16.91 3.78 0.57
CA HIS A 48 15.78 3.65 1.48
C HIS A 48 14.44 3.54 0.75
N ILE A 49 13.45 2.95 1.42
CA ILE A 49 12.07 2.78 0.95
C ILE A 49 11.14 3.21 2.09
N GLU A 50 10.24 4.16 1.83
CA GLU A 50 9.38 4.72 2.87
C GLU A 50 8.34 3.71 3.36
N LEU A 51 7.80 2.85 2.49
CA LEU A 51 6.82 1.84 2.87
C LEU A 51 7.12 0.49 2.22
N PHE A 52 7.38 -0.52 3.02
CA PHE A 52 7.52 -1.91 2.55
C PHE A 52 6.36 -2.78 3.05
N GLN A 53 5.68 -3.48 2.15
CA GLN A 53 4.45 -4.19 2.49
C GLN A 53 4.55 -5.70 2.26
N PHE A 54 3.97 -6.49 3.15
CA PHE A 54 3.67 -7.91 2.89
C PHE A 54 2.57 -8.02 1.85
N HIS A 55 2.81 -8.73 0.76
CA HIS A 55 1.90 -8.78 -0.38
C HIS A 55 0.89 -9.91 -0.27
N ASN A 56 -0.29 -9.61 0.25
CA ASN A 56 -1.47 -10.49 0.27
C ASN A 56 -1.18 -11.90 0.83
N PRO A 57 -0.62 -12.02 2.04
CA PRO A 57 -0.44 -13.32 2.67
C PRO A 57 -1.79 -13.96 2.99
N SER A 58 -1.82 -15.28 3.08
CA SER A 58 -2.91 -16.00 3.76
C SER A 58 -2.78 -15.85 5.28
N LEU A 59 -3.80 -16.27 6.05
CA LEU A 59 -3.70 -16.30 7.51
C LEU A 59 -2.53 -17.16 8.01
N ASP A 60 -2.27 -18.30 7.36
CA ASP A 60 -1.14 -19.15 7.71
C ASP A 60 0.19 -18.53 7.25
N GLY A 61 0.22 -17.85 6.10
CA GLY A 61 1.36 -17.03 5.70
C GLY A 61 1.67 -15.92 6.70
N LEU A 62 0.64 -15.26 7.24
CA LEU A 62 0.81 -14.23 8.27
C LEU A 62 1.41 -14.80 9.56
N LYS A 63 0.98 -16.00 9.98
CA LYS A 63 1.60 -16.70 11.13
C LYS A 63 3.09 -16.99 10.88
N THR A 64 3.44 -17.42 9.66
CA THR A 64 4.84 -17.69 9.28
C THR A 64 5.67 -16.40 9.29
N ILE A 65 5.13 -15.31 8.76
CA ILE A 65 5.76 -13.98 8.77
C ILE A 65 6.10 -13.53 10.19
N LEU A 66 5.22 -13.81 11.16
CA LEU A 66 5.37 -13.38 12.56
C LEU A 66 6.14 -14.36 13.45
N ALA A 67 6.40 -15.58 12.97
CA ALA A 67 7.15 -16.60 13.73
C ALA A 67 8.65 -16.25 13.81
N PRO A 68 9.39 -16.81 14.77
CA PRO A 68 10.85 -16.70 14.80
C PRO A 68 11.47 -17.12 13.46
N GLY A 69 12.36 -16.28 12.92
CA GLY A 69 12.93 -16.44 11.57
C GLY A 69 11.97 -16.04 10.43
N GLY A 70 10.83 -15.45 10.75
CA GLY A 70 9.88 -14.95 9.78
C GLY A 70 10.28 -13.60 9.17
N ALA A 71 9.59 -13.23 8.10
CA ALA A 71 9.92 -12.04 7.32
C ALA A 71 9.76 -10.72 8.08
N MET A 72 8.97 -10.69 9.16
CA MET A 72 8.82 -9.51 10.01
C MET A 72 10.15 -9.11 10.67
N GLU A 73 10.97 -10.07 11.11
CA GLU A 73 12.27 -9.78 11.71
C GLU A 73 13.19 -8.98 10.76
N ALA A 74 13.23 -9.36 9.48
CA ALA A 74 14.04 -8.65 8.48
C ALA A 74 13.56 -7.22 8.26
N LEU A 75 12.24 -6.99 8.20
CA LEU A 75 11.70 -5.64 8.06
C LEU A 75 11.95 -4.77 9.30
N LEU A 76 11.85 -5.33 10.50
CA LEU A 76 12.18 -4.61 11.74
C LEU A 76 13.67 -4.24 11.81
N GLU A 77 14.56 -5.15 11.42
CA GLU A 77 16.01 -4.85 11.34
C GLU A 77 16.31 -3.79 10.27
N ALA A 78 15.67 -3.87 9.09
CA ALA A 78 15.80 -2.86 8.04
C ALA A 78 15.26 -1.49 8.50
N LYS A 79 14.15 -1.48 9.23
CA LYS A 79 13.58 -0.26 9.81
C LYS A 79 14.50 0.35 10.86
N ALA A 80 15.07 -0.45 11.75
CA ALA A 80 16.02 0.01 12.76
C ALA A 80 17.29 0.63 12.14
N ARG A 81 17.64 0.22 10.92
CA ARG A 81 18.78 0.76 10.14
C ARG A 81 18.38 1.96 9.24
N GLY A 82 17.12 2.37 9.21
CA GLY A 82 16.63 3.46 8.36
C GLY A 82 16.49 3.08 6.87
N ILE A 83 16.60 1.80 6.53
CA ILE A 83 16.43 1.30 5.14
C ILE A 83 14.94 1.22 4.77
N VAL A 84 14.09 0.88 5.73
CA VAL A 84 12.63 0.86 5.58
C VAL A 84 12.05 1.86 6.58
N GLY A 85 11.17 2.75 6.11
CA GLY A 85 10.51 3.74 6.97
C GLY A 85 9.34 3.12 7.74
N HIS A 86 8.42 2.50 7.03
CA HIS A 86 7.17 1.95 7.57
C HIS A 86 6.91 0.54 7.05
N ILE A 87 6.23 -0.26 7.87
CA ILE A 87 5.84 -1.63 7.53
C ILE A 87 4.34 -1.69 7.30
N GLY A 88 3.93 -2.28 6.18
CA GLY A 88 2.53 -2.45 5.85
C GLY A 88 2.18 -3.86 5.39
N ILE A 89 0.89 -4.05 5.14
CA ILE A 89 0.36 -5.30 4.58
C ILE A 89 -0.71 -4.99 3.54
N THR A 90 -0.77 -5.79 2.49
CA THR A 90 -1.90 -5.78 1.55
C THR A 90 -2.75 -7.02 1.78
N ALA A 91 -4.06 -6.90 1.71
CA ALA A 91 -4.97 -8.01 1.88
C ALA A 91 -6.15 -7.94 0.90
N HIS A 92 -6.68 -9.10 0.52
CA HIS A 92 -7.94 -9.26 -0.20
C HIS A 92 -9.01 -9.99 0.64
N LEU A 93 -8.59 -10.60 1.74
CA LEU A 93 -9.46 -11.28 2.68
C LEU A 93 -9.65 -10.42 3.93
N ALA A 94 -10.90 -10.15 4.30
CA ALA A 94 -11.23 -9.38 5.50
C ALA A 94 -10.62 -9.98 6.78
N ALA A 95 -10.54 -11.32 6.88
CA ALA A 95 -9.91 -11.99 8.01
C ALA A 95 -8.41 -11.67 8.16
N VAL A 96 -7.68 -11.45 7.06
CA VAL A 96 -6.27 -11.00 7.12
C VAL A 96 -6.19 -9.54 7.54
N PHE A 97 -7.10 -8.70 7.05
CA PHE A 97 -7.22 -7.32 7.50
C PHE A 97 -7.45 -7.25 9.01
N GLU A 98 -8.45 -8.00 9.52
CA GLU A 98 -8.75 -8.05 10.96
C GLU A 98 -7.54 -8.49 11.78
N ALA A 99 -6.88 -9.56 11.37
CA ALA A 99 -5.68 -10.03 12.05
C ALA A 99 -4.56 -8.97 12.07
N ALA A 100 -4.40 -8.21 10.98
CA ALA A 100 -3.39 -7.16 10.87
C ALA A 100 -3.65 -5.95 11.79
N LEU A 101 -4.91 -5.70 12.19
CA LEU A 101 -5.24 -4.63 13.13
C LEU A 101 -4.57 -4.82 14.49
N ASP A 102 -4.42 -6.06 14.92
CA ASP A 102 -3.87 -6.43 16.23
C ASP A 102 -2.34 -6.58 16.23
N ILE A 103 -1.67 -6.36 15.09
CA ILE A 103 -0.20 -6.46 14.97
C ILE A 103 0.40 -5.05 15.08
N PRO A 104 1.09 -4.70 16.19
CA PRO A 104 1.60 -3.34 16.41
C PRO A 104 2.58 -2.87 15.34
N GLU A 105 3.38 -3.79 14.79
CA GLU A 105 4.41 -3.51 13.80
C GLU A 105 3.84 -3.17 12.41
N ILE A 106 2.59 -3.52 12.13
CA ILE A 106 1.90 -3.13 10.89
C ILE A 106 1.34 -1.73 11.06
N GLU A 107 1.84 -0.79 10.27
CA GLU A 107 1.48 0.63 10.33
C GLU A 107 0.48 1.03 9.26
N THR A 108 0.44 0.29 8.13
CA THR A 108 -0.54 0.52 7.06
C THR A 108 -1.18 -0.78 6.60
N ILE A 109 -2.47 -0.70 6.26
CA ILE A 109 -3.21 -1.82 5.67
C ILE A 109 -3.79 -1.36 4.33
N MET A 110 -3.48 -2.12 3.27
CA MET A 110 -4.03 -1.87 1.94
C MET A 110 -5.09 -2.92 1.63
N PHE A 111 -6.30 -2.46 1.28
CA PHE A 111 -7.45 -3.33 1.03
C PHE A 111 -8.36 -2.74 -0.06
N PRO A 112 -9.09 -3.56 -0.85
CA PRO A 112 -10.08 -3.05 -1.81
C PRO A 112 -11.23 -2.31 -1.12
N TYR A 113 -11.51 -1.10 -1.59
CA TYR A 113 -12.68 -0.33 -1.17
C TYR A 113 -13.16 0.53 -2.32
N ASN A 114 -14.41 0.40 -2.69
CA ASN A 114 -15.07 1.21 -3.70
C ASN A 114 -16.59 1.11 -3.51
N ILE A 115 -17.37 1.79 -4.34
CA ILE A 115 -18.82 1.80 -4.21
C ILE A 115 -19.48 0.42 -4.35
N VAL A 116 -18.79 -0.52 -5.00
CA VAL A 116 -19.29 -1.89 -5.23
C VAL A 116 -18.74 -2.86 -4.16
N GLU A 117 -17.45 -2.74 -3.81
CA GLU A 117 -16.76 -3.59 -2.83
C GLU A 117 -16.68 -2.88 -1.48
N GLN A 118 -17.67 -3.09 -0.61
CA GLN A 118 -17.79 -2.42 0.69
C GLN A 118 -17.51 -3.32 1.89
N GLN A 119 -17.05 -4.53 1.67
CA GLN A 119 -16.77 -5.52 2.72
C GLN A 119 -15.72 -5.07 3.75
N GLY A 120 -14.88 -4.12 3.38
CA GLY A 120 -13.87 -3.54 4.27
C GLY A 120 -14.33 -2.30 5.04
N ARG A 121 -15.54 -1.78 4.82
CA ARG A 121 -15.94 -0.46 5.32
C ARG A 121 -15.83 -0.33 6.84
N GLU A 122 -16.36 -1.28 7.59
CA GLU A 122 -16.26 -1.27 9.06
C GLU A 122 -14.82 -1.43 9.56
N LEU A 123 -14.01 -2.18 8.80
CA LEU A 123 -12.60 -2.40 9.12
C LEU A 123 -11.75 -1.13 8.88
N ILE A 124 -12.14 -0.26 7.95
CA ILE A 124 -11.45 1.02 7.70
C ILE A 124 -11.54 1.92 8.93
N ASP A 125 -12.71 2.05 9.53
CA ASP A 125 -12.90 2.85 10.74
C ASP A 125 -12.09 2.27 11.92
N ARG A 126 -12.03 0.95 12.06
CA ARG A 126 -11.19 0.26 13.05
C ARG A 126 -9.69 0.47 12.78
N CYS A 127 -9.29 0.51 11.51
CA CYS A 127 -7.92 0.81 11.10
C CYS A 127 -7.50 2.21 11.58
N ALA A 128 -8.33 3.21 11.33
CA ALA A 128 -8.11 4.58 11.79
C ALA A 128 -8.09 4.67 13.33
N ALA A 129 -9.02 3.99 14.02
CA ALA A 129 -9.06 3.93 15.49
C ALA A 129 -7.81 3.27 16.10
N ALA A 130 -7.19 2.33 15.39
CA ALA A 130 -5.93 1.69 15.76
C ALA A 130 -4.69 2.55 15.43
N GLY A 131 -4.87 3.76 14.87
CA GLY A 131 -3.78 4.64 14.45
C GLY A 131 -2.99 4.13 13.24
N LYS A 132 -3.59 3.26 12.42
CA LYS A 132 -2.97 2.70 11.22
C LYS A 132 -3.47 3.43 9.96
N GLY A 133 -2.58 3.63 8.99
CA GLY A 133 -2.96 4.19 7.69
C GLY A 133 -3.73 3.19 6.84
N PHE A 134 -4.85 3.60 6.26
CA PHE A 134 -5.59 2.80 5.30
C PHE A 134 -5.26 3.25 3.87
N ILE A 135 -4.80 2.30 3.05
CA ILE A 135 -4.52 2.51 1.63
C ILE A 135 -5.59 1.80 0.82
N ASP A 136 -6.41 2.57 0.12
CA ASP A 136 -7.41 2.02 -0.78
C ASP A 136 -6.77 1.51 -2.07
N MET A 137 -7.09 0.28 -2.45
CA MET A 137 -6.78 -0.27 -3.76
C MET A 137 -8.05 -0.61 -4.53
N LYS A 138 -7.97 -0.59 -5.86
CA LYS A 138 -9.09 -0.81 -6.78
C LYS A 138 -10.25 0.19 -6.62
N PRO A 139 -10.00 1.49 -6.49
CA PRO A 139 -11.09 2.47 -6.37
C PRO A 139 -12.08 2.44 -7.54
N LEU A 140 -11.63 1.99 -8.72
CA LEU A 140 -12.45 1.84 -9.93
C LEU A 140 -12.99 0.40 -10.13
N ALA A 141 -12.98 -0.45 -9.09
CA ALA A 141 -13.42 -1.85 -9.16
C ALA A 141 -12.81 -2.63 -10.36
N GLY A 142 -11.51 -2.45 -10.62
CA GLY A 142 -10.83 -3.08 -11.75
C GLY A 142 -11.25 -2.58 -13.13
N GLY A 143 -11.83 -1.37 -13.21
CA GLY A 143 -12.32 -0.77 -14.44
C GLY A 143 -13.82 -0.94 -14.67
N ALA A 144 -14.56 -1.56 -13.73
CA ALA A 144 -16.01 -1.70 -13.81
C ALA A 144 -16.76 -0.36 -13.55
N ILE A 145 -16.10 0.59 -12.88
CA ILE A 145 -16.62 1.95 -12.68
C ILE A 145 -15.98 2.86 -13.73
N GLU A 146 -16.79 3.32 -14.68
CA GLU A 146 -16.33 4.15 -15.81
C GLU A 146 -16.00 5.58 -15.38
N ASP A 147 -16.79 6.16 -14.45
CA ASP A 147 -16.53 7.51 -13.93
C ASP A 147 -15.49 7.47 -12.79
N GLY A 148 -14.21 7.57 -13.18
CA GLY A 148 -13.09 7.58 -12.24
C GLY A 148 -13.10 8.76 -11.26
N ARG A 149 -13.64 9.92 -11.65
CA ARG A 149 -13.75 11.09 -10.77
C ARG A 149 -14.75 10.84 -9.65
N LEU A 150 -15.90 10.28 -9.98
CA LEU A 150 -16.94 9.93 -9.00
C LEU A 150 -16.43 8.81 -8.08
N ALA A 151 -15.77 7.79 -8.63
CA ALA A 151 -15.18 6.70 -7.87
C ALA A 151 -14.17 7.21 -6.81
N LEU A 152 -13.25 8.08 -7.21
CA LEU A 152 -12.25 8.64 -6.29
C LEU A 152 -12.90 9.56 -5.25
N ARG A 153 -13.85 10.39 -5.63
CA ARG A 153 -14.60 11.23 -4.67
C ARG A 153 -15.35 10.38 -3.65
N TYR A 154 -15.94 9.25 -4.08
CA TYR A 154 -16.61 8.33 -3.17
C TYR A 154 -15.62 7.78 -2.13
N VAL A 155 -14.50 7.23 -2.58
CA VAL A 155 -13.48 6.66 -1.69
C VAL A 155 -12.91 7.71 -0.74
N LEU A 156 -12.51 8.87 -1.26
CA LEU A 156 -11.91 9.96 -0.50
C LEU A 156 -12.91 10.73 0.37
N SER A 157 -14.22 10.52 0.21
CA SER A 157 -15.23 11.06 1.13
C SER A 157 -15.24 10.36 2.49
N ASN A 158 -14.62 9.17 2.61
CA ASN A 158 -14.39 8.52 3.89
C ASN A 158 -13.11 9.09 4.53
N PRO A 159 -13.20 9.82 5.65
CA PRO A 159 -12.04 10.47 6.28
C PRO A 159 -11.03 9.48 6.85
N ALA A 160 -11.37 8.22 7.01
CA ALA A 160 -10.47 7.15 7.45
C ALA A 160 -9.60 6.57 6.31
N VAL A 161 -9.87 6.92 5.06
CA VAL A 161 -9.02 6.57 3.91
C VAL A 161 -7.85 7.54 3.84
N THR A 162 -6.64 7.04 4.05
CA THR A 162 -5.42 7.86 4.02
C THR A 162 -4.95 8.14 2.60
N VAL A 163 -4.97 7.12 1.75
CA VAL A 163 -4.49 7.19 0.35
C VAL A 163 -5.35 6.28 -0.52
N SER A 164 -5.64 6.69 -1.74
CA SER A 164 -6.22 5.84 -2.79
C SER A 164 -5.22 5.68 -3.94
N ILE A 165 -5.04 4.44 -4.44
CA ILE A 165 -4.08 4.12 -5.51
C ILE A 165 -4.79 3.63 -6.77
N PRO A 166 -5.38 4.53 -7.58
CA PRO A 166 -5.98 4.17 -8.85
C PRO A 166 -4.92 3.68 -9.85
N GLY A 167 -5.24 2.66 -10.64
CA GLY A 167 -4.46 2.32 -11.81
C GLY A 167 -4.66 3.36 -12.91
N MET A 168 -3.59 3.73 -13.61
CA MET A 168 -3.60 4.71 -14.71
C MET A 168 -2.71 4.18 -15.83
N ALA A 169 -3.19 4.27 -17.06
CA ALA A 169 -2.47 3.87 -18.27
C ALA A 169 -2.05 5.06 -19.13
N THR A 170 -2.69 6.22 -18.96
CA THR A 170 -2.43 7.43 -19.76
C THR A 170 -2.30 8.67 -18.87
N VAL A 171 -1.71 9.73 -19.45
CA VAL A 171 -1.58 11.04 -18.79
C VAL A 171 -2.95 11.69 -18.58
N GLU A 172 -3.89 11.44 -19.50
CA GLU A 172 -5.28 11.92 -19.41
C GLU A 172 -5.99 11.32 -18.20
N GLU A 173 -5.82 10.02 -17.94
CA GLU A 173 -6.35 9.34 -16.75
C GLU A 173 -5.71 9.89 -15.48
N LEU A 174 -4.39 10.13 -15.47
CA LEU A 174 -3.71 10.76 -14.36
C LEU A 174 -4.32 12.13 -14.04
N ASN A 175 -4.46 13.00 -15.05
CA ASN A 175 -5.02 14.34 -14.88
C ASN A 175 -6.47 14.29 -14.38
N ALA A 176 -7.28 13.35 -14.90
CA ALA A 176 -8.66 13.15 -14.46
C ALA A 176 -8.73 12.69 -12.99
N ASN A 177 -7.85 11.78 -12.57
CA ASN A 177 -7.79 11.30 -11.19
C ASN A 177 -7.33 12.41 -10.24
N VAL A 178 -6.32 13.20 -10.60
CA VAL A 178 -5.87 14.37 -9.80
C VAL A 178 -7.01 15.38 -9.64
N ALA A 179 -7.70 15.71 -10.72
CA ALA A 179 -8.84 16.65 -10.68
C ALA A 179 -10.02 16.07 -9.84
N GLY A 180 -10.24 14.76 -9.88
CA GLY A 180 -11.24 14.07 -9.07
C GLY A 180 -10.89 14.12 -7.59
N ALA A 181 -9.64 13.85 -7.23
CA ALA A 181 -9.16 13.88 -5.86
C ALA A 181 -9.15 15.30 -5.24
N ALA A 182 -8.89 16.32 -6.07
CA ALA A 182 -8.92 17.72 -5.62
C ALA A 182 -10.36 18.23 -5.35
N ASN A 183 -11.39 17.54 -5.80
CA ASN A 183 -12.78 17.94 -5.60
C ASN A 183 -13.33 17.39 -4.28
N THR A 184 -13.28 18.20 -3.24
CA THR A 184 -13.76 17.87 -1.89
C THR A 184 -15.26 18.17 -1.66
N ALA A 185 -16.01 18.56 -2.69
CA ALA A 185 -17.44 18.82 -2.56
C ALA A 185 -18.18 17.53 -2.12
N PRO A 186 -19.15 17.62 -1.19
CA PRO A 186 -19.93 16.45 -0.78
C PRO A 186 -20.58 15.73 -1.96
N LEU A 187 -20.69 14.42 -1.86
CA LEU A 187 -21.51 13.63 -2.76
C LEU A 187 -22.96 13.80 -2.34
N THR A 188 -23.81 14.28 -3.24
CA THR A 188 -25.28 14.43 -3.06
C THR A 188 -26.02 13.32 -3.75
#